data_33178a0da69901a097b45e922fd51083
#
_entry.id   33178a0da69901a097b45e922fd51083
#
_cell.length_a   1.000
_cell.length_b   1.000
_cell.length_c   1.000
_cell.angle_alpha   90.00
_cell.angle_beta   90.00
_cell.angle_gamma   90.00
#
_symmetry.space_group_name_H-M   'P 1'
#
loop_
_entity.id
_entity.type
_entity.pdbx_description
1 polymer ?
#
loop_
_entity_poly.entity_id
_entity_poly.type
_entity_poly.pdbx_seq_one_letter_code
_entity_poly.pdbx_strand_id
1 'polypeptide(L)'
;MQLAFARVKESWDEAYLTNMATQTVPRAVERIRSAEKVGMFTTDEVSPAVIAKALLEQGIDYFTAYICENLGSRDERVTRGSLQEISKQTFASLNVMILLRMPNVPDRPANLQGKRLFGNPDECFMQSRPKRGLLTPSEVRAIALAEQAV
;
A
#
# COMPACT_ATOMS: atom_id res chain seq x y z
N MET A 1 4.70 -14.72 8.36
CA MET A 1 4.84 -13.28 7.99
C MET A 1 6.29 -12.82 8.01
N GLN A 2 7.03 -13.01 9.09
CA GLN A 2 8.46 -12.63 9.17
C GLN A 2 9.31 -13.22 8.06
N LEU A 3 9.11 -14.52 7.75
CA LEU A 3 9.87 -15.18 6.70
C LEU A 3 9.61 -14.55 5.33
N ALA A 4 8.39 -14.12 5.07
CA ALA A 4 8.05 -13.46 3.81
C ALA A 4 8.81 -12.13 3.67
N PHE A 5 8.82 -11.30 4.70
CA PHE A 5 9.58 -10.05 4.69
C PHE A 5 11.09 -10.30 4.55
N ALA A 6 11.60 -11.34 5.20
CA ALA A 6 13.01 -11.72 5.05
C ALA A 6 13.36 -12.11 3.61
N ARG A 7 12.46 -12.81 2.91
CA ARG A 7 12.67 -13.21 1.52
C ARG A 7 12.71 -12.03 0.56
N VAL A 8 11.97 -10.96 0.85
CA VAL A 8 11.98 -9.74 0.03
C VAL A 8 12.99 -8.72 0.54
N LYS A 9 13.77 -9.06 1.57
CA LYS A 9 14.83 -8.22 2.17
C LYS A 9 14.30 -6.89 2.70
N GLU A 10 13.11 -6.92 3.29
CA GLU A 10 12.49 -5.75 3.90
C GLU A 10 12.21 -5.99 5.38
N SER A 11 12.32 -4.92 6.18
CA SER A 11 11.91 -4.96 7.56
C SER A 11 10.37 -4.93 7.65
N TRP A 12 9.82 -5.67 8.58
CA TRP A 12 8.39 -5.65 8.85
C TRP A 12 7.98 -4.60 9.89
N ASP A 13 8.94 -3.84 10.38
CA ASP A 13 8.68 -2.75 11.32
C ASP A 13 7.77 -1.70 10.66
N GLU A 14 6.78 -1.23 11.42
CA GLU A 14 5.79 -0.26 10.98
C GLU A 14 4.91 -0.74 9.80
N ALA A 15 4.96 -2.01 9.46
CA ALA A 15 4.10 -2.57 8.41
C ALA A 15 2.68 -2.78 8.94
N TYR A 16 1.69 -2.53 8.07
CA TYR A 16 0.32 -2.95 8.33
C TYR A 16 0.21 -4.45 8.08
N LEU A 17 -0.06 -5.21 9.12
CA LEU A 17 -0.19 -6.67 9.02
C LEU A 17 -1.65 -7.07 9.19
N THR A 18 -2.14 -7.90 8.29
CA THR A 18 -3.54 -8.34 8.32
C THR A 18 -3.72 -9.76 7.82
N ASN A 19 -4.90 -10.31 8.05
CA ASN A 19 -5.29 -11.63 7.59
C ASN A 19 -6.67 -11.52 6.93
N MET A 20 -6.74 -11.85 5.65
CA MET A 20 -7.97 -11.71 4.87
C MET A 20 -9.04 -12.74 5.23
N ALA A 21 -8.71 -13.73 6.07
CA ALA A 21 -9.72 -14.64 6.62
C ALA A 21 -10.62 -13.94 7.64
N THR A 22 -10.13 -12.87 8.29
CA THR A 22 -10.84 -12.15 9.35
C THR A 22 -11.16 -10.71 9.01
N GLN A 23 -10.72 -10.22 7.86
CA GLN A 23 -10.86 -8.83 7.46
C GLN A 23 -11.66 -8.72 6.15
N THR A 24 -12.43 -7.66 5.98
CA THR A 24 -13.13 -7.40 4.73
C THR A 24 -12.22 -6.68 3.75
N VAL A 25 -12.43 -6.89 2.44
CA VAL A 25 -11.63 -6.24 1.40
C VAL A 25 -11.74 -4.71 1.46
N PRO A 26 -12.93 -4.09 1.58
CA PRO A 26 -13.02 -2.64 1.66
C PRO A 26 -12.25 -2.04 2.82
N ARG A 27 -12.29 -2.68 3.97
CA ARG A 27 -11.57 -2.24 5.16
C ARG A 27 -10.05 -2.33 4.97
N ALA A 28 -9.60 -3.44 4.39
CA ALA A 28 -8.18 -3.63 4.09
C ALA A 28 -7.69 -2.58 3.10
N VAL A 29 -8.45 -2.30 2.04
CA VAL A 29 -8.10 -1.30 1.04
C VAL A 29 -7.92 0.09 1.67
N GLU A 30 -8.82 0.50 2.58
CA GLU A 30 -8.70 1.78 3.26
C GLU A 30 -7.43 1.87 4.13
N ARG A 31 -7.06 0.79 4.77
CA ARG A 31 -5.84 0.74 5.58
C ARG A 31 -4.58 0.71 4.71
N ILE A 32 -4.62 0.00 3.59
CA ILE A 32 -3.51 -0.10 2.64
C ILE A 32 -3.21 1.27 2.03
N ARG A 33 -4.22 2.06 1.75
CA ARG A 33 -4.08 3.37 1.11
C ARG A 33 -3.07 4.27 1.83
N SER A 34 -3.05 4.25 3.15
CA SER A 34 -2.17 5.08 3.96
C SER A 34 -0.91 4.38 4.45
N ALA A 35 -0.77 3.08 4.20
CA ALA A 35 0.38 2.31 4.66
C ALA A 35 1.57 2.42 3.70
N GLU A 36 2.77 2.31 4.22
CA GLU A 36 3.99 2.25 3.41
C GLU A 36 4.36 0.80 3.08
N LYS A 37 4.13 -0.08 4.02
CA LYS A 37 4.37 -1.52 3.88
C LYS A 37 3.14 -2.25 4.37
N VAL A 38 2.77 -3.29 3.65
CA VAL A 38 1.65 -4.14 4.01
C VAL A 38 2.09 -5.60 3.92
N GLY A 39 1.72 -6.38 4.90
CA GLY A 39 1.86 -7.84 4.85
C GLY A 39 0.51 -8.47 5.14
N MET A 40 0.08 -9.40 4.30
CA MET A 40 -1.22 -10.03 4.48
C MET A 40 -1.19 -11.51 4.14
N PHE A 41 -1.94 -12.28 4.95
CA PHE A 41 -2.31 -13.63 4.58
C PHE A 41 -3.56 -13.56 3.71
N THR A 42 -3.55 -14.25 2.59
CA THR A 42 -4.69 -14.31 1.69
C THR A 42 -5.44 -15.63 1.85
N THR A 43 -6.62 -15.71 1.26
CA THR A 43 -7.45 -16.92 1.24
C THR A 43 -7.75 -17.30 -0.21
N ASP A 44 -8.37 -18.46 -0.41
CA ASP A 44 -8.80 -18.86 -1.76
C ASP A 44 -9.86 -17.92 -2.31
N GLU A 45 -10.74 -17.42 -1.46
CA GLU A 45 -11.78 -16.48 -1.84
C GLU A 45 -11.24 -15.07 -2.08
N VAL A 46 -10.28 -14.65 -1.24
CA VAL A 46 -9.63 -13.35 -1.33
C VAL A 46 -8.17 -13.58 -1.70
N SER A 47 -7.94 -13.90 -2.95
CA SER A 47 -6.62 -14.16 -3.51
C SER A 47 -5.85 -12.85 -3.74
N PRO A 48 -4.52 -12.91 -3.96
CA PRO A 48 -3.75 -11.73 -4.33
C PRO A 48 -4.30 -11.00 -5.55
N ALA A 49 -4.83 -11.73 -6.53
CA ALA A 49 -5.44 -11.13 -7.72
C ALA A 49 -6.69 -10.31 -7.37
N VAL A 50 -7.53 -10.81 -6.45
CA VAL A 50 -8.73 -10.09 -5.99
C VAL A 50 -8.35 -8.80 -5.29
N ILE A 51 -7.35 -8.85 -4.43
CA ILE A 51 -6.86 -7.67 -3.70
C ILE A 51 -6.26 -6.65 -4.68
N ALA A 52 -5.45 -7.11 -5.64
CA ALA A 52 -4.87 -6.23 -6.64
C ALA A 52 -5.94 -5.52 -7.47
N LYS A 53 -6.98 -6.23 -7.89
CA LYS A 53 -8.12 -5.65 -8.61
C LYS A 53 -8.85 -4.60 -7.76
N ALA A 54 -9.12 -4.92 -6.50
CA ALA A 54 -9.79 -4.00 -5.60
C ALA A 54 -8.99 -2.70 -5.39
N LEU A 55 -7.67 -2.81 -5.26
CA LEU A 55 -6.80 -1.64 -5.14
C LEU A 55 -6.81 -0.80 -6.41
N LEU A 56 -6.72 -1.42 -7.58
CA LEU A 56 -6.75 -0.71 -8.86
C LEU A 56 -8.08 0.00 -9.10
N GLU A 57 -9.20 -0.61 -8.71
CA GLU A 57 -10.53 0.00 -8.80
C GLU A 57 -10.65 1.27 -7.95
N GLN A 58 -9.87 1.36 -6.87
CA GLN A 58 -9.84 2.53 -5.99
C GLN A 58 -8.76 3.55 -6.40
N GLY A 59 -8.10 3.34 -7.54
CA GLY A 59 -7.04 4.23 -8.00
C GLY A 59 -5.72 4.06 -7.26
N ILE A 60 -5.54 2.95 -6.56
CA ILE A 60 -4.31 2.66 -5.81
C ILE A 60 -3.43 1.78 -6.69
N ASP A 61 -2.47 2.38 -7.39
CA ASP A 61 -1.56 1.69 -8.32
C ASP A 61 -0.08 1.87 -7.95
N TYR A 62 0.19 2.49 -6.82
CA TYR A 62 1.54 2.90 -6.41
C TYR A 62 2.20 1.93 -5.44
N PHE A 63 1.89 0.65 -5.56
CA PHE A 63 2.54 -0.41 -4.78
C PHE A 63 3.23 -1.42 -5.68
N THR A 64 4.40 -1.88 -5.23
CA THR A 64 5.03 -3.07 -5.78
C THR A 64 4.56 -4.25 -4.96
N ALA A 65 4.08 -5.29 -5.61
CA ALA A 65 3.56 -6.49 -4.94
C ALA A 65 4.58 -7.62 -4.99
N TYR A 66 4.68 -8.33 -3.87
CA TYR A 66 5.45 -9.57 -3.75
C TYR A 66 4.51 -10.65 -3.24
N ILE A 67 4.44 -11.75 -3.95
CA ILE A 67 3.63 -12.89 -3.55
C ILE A 67 4.58 -14.03 -3.20
N CYS A 68 4.59 -14.39 -1.92
CA CYS A 68 5.43 -15.47 -1.39
C CYS A 68 4.57 -16.72 -1.23
N GLU A 69 4.76 -17.69 -2.11
CA GLU A 69 3.99 -18.94 -2.12
C GLU A 69 4.78 -20.05 -1.46
N ASN A 70 4.09 -20.86 -0.67
CA ASN A 70 4.64 -22.10 -0.07
C ASN A 70 5.98 -21.89 0.65
N LEU A 71 6.08 -20.82 1.43
CA LEU A 71 7.32 -20.48 2.15
C LEU A 71 7.80 -21.64 3.03
N GLY A 72 9.11 -21.92 2.94
CA GLY A 72 9.75 -22.98 3.69
C GLY A 72 9.63 -24.37 3.07
N SER A 73 8.93 -24.52 1.94
CA SER A 73 8.80 -25.80 1.22
C SER A 73 9.69 -25.81 -0.02
N ARG A 74 9.75 -26.97 -0.69
CA ARG A 74 10.48 -27.11 -1.95
C ARG A 74 9.83 -26.33 -3.09
N ASP A 75 8.52 -26.07 -2.97
CA ASP A 75 7.74 -25.32 -3.95
C ASP A 75 7.68 -23.82 -3.63
N GLU A 76 8.57 -23.35 -2.78
CA GLU A 76 8.66 -21.94 -2.43
C GLU A 76 8.90 -21.10 -3.68
N ARG A 77 8.09 -20.08 -3.83
CA ARG A 77 8.19 -19.16 -4.97
C ARG A 77 7.88 -17.74 -4.50
N VAL A 78 8.68 -16.79 -4.94
CA VAL A 78 8.44 -15.37 -4.71
C VAL A 78 8.24 -14.69 -6.05
N THR A 79 7.08 -14.11 -6.26
CA THR A 79 6.73 -13.38 -7.48
C THR A 79 6.68 -11.88 -7.17
N ARG A 80 7.40 -11.10 -7.95
CA ARG A 80 7.37 -9.64 -7.87
C ARG A 80 6.66 -9.09 -9.10
N GLY A 81 5.83 -8.08 -8.91
CA GLY A 81 5.18 -7.43 -10.04
C GLY A 81 4.38 -6.21 -9.62
N SER A 82 3.82 -5.53 -10.62
CA SER A 82 2.87 -4.45 -10.40
C SER A 82 1.50 -5.02 -10.04
N LEU A 83 0.61 -4.18 -9.51
CA LEU A 83 -0.75 -4.60 -9.20
C LEU A 83 -1.50 -5.08 -10.45
N GLN A 84 -1.24 -4.47 -11.60
CA GLN A 84 -1.81 -4.88 -12.87
C GLN A 84 -1.39 -6.30 -13.25
N GLU A 85 -0.10 -6.62 -13.10
CA GLU A 85 0.43 -7.95 -13.38
C GLU A 85 -0.13 -8.99 -12.42
N ILE A 86 -0.19 -8.68 -11.14
CA ILE A 86 -0.69 -9.59 -10.11
C ILE A 86 -2.18 -9.87 -10.30
N SER A 87 -2.96 -8.88 -10.72
CA SER A 87 -4.40 -9.05 -10.93
C SER A 87 -4.75 -10.05 -12.03
N LYS A 88 -3.81 -10.38 -12.90
CA LYS A 88 -4.00 -11.31 -14.02
C LYS A 88 -3.44 -12.69 -13.76
N GLN A 89 -2.80 -12.92 -12.62
CA GLN A 89 -2.15 -14.19 -12.29
C GLN A 89 -2.93 -14.97 -11.24
N THR A 90 -2.70 -16.27 -11.20
CA THR A 90 -3.21 -17.15 -10.15
C THR A 90 -2.06 -17.60 -9.27
N PHE A 91 -2.35 -17.83 -7.98
CA PHE A 91 -1.34 -18.18 -7.00
C PHE A 91 -1.81 -19.37 -6.15
N ALA A 92 -0.87 -20.06 -5.51
CA ALA A 92 -1.17 -21.13 -4.59
C ALA A 92 -1.97 -20.61 -3.39
N SER A 93 -2.77 -21.47 -2.78
CA SER A 93 -3.61 -21.11 -1.62
C SER A 93 -2.79 -20.63 -0.43
N LEU A 94 -1.64 -21.25 -0.19
CA LEU A 94 -0.76 -20.89 0.92
C LEU A 94 0.23 -19.81 0.44
N ASN A 95 -0.15 -18.56 0.62
CA ASN A 95 0.71 -17.45 0.23
C ASN A 95 0.61 -16.26 1.19
N VAL A 96 1.64 -15.43 1.15
CA VAL A 96 1.69 -14.15 1.83
C VAL A 96 1.89 -13.06 0.78
N MET A 97 1.05 -12.06 0.79
CA MET A 97 1.17 -10.91 -0.09
C MET A 97 1.84 -9.77 0.66
N ILE A 98 2.88 -9.21 0.08
CA ILE A 98 3.56 -8.03 0.60
C ILE A 98 3.42 -6.90 -0.42
N LEU A 99 3.03 -5.73 0.07
CA LEU A 99 2.93 -4.53 -0.73
C LEU A 99 3.92 -3.50 -0.19
N LEU A 100 4.75 -2.98 -1.06
CA LEU A 100 5.69 -1.90 -0.75
C LEU A 100 5.32 -0.69 -1.58
N ARG A 101 5.07 0.43 -0.91
CA ARG A 101 4.73 1.67 -1.60
C ARG A 101 5.94 2.16 -2.40
N MET A 102 5.70 2.55 -3.65
CA MET A 102 6.73 3.15 -4.48
C MET A 102 7.19 4.48 -3.89
N PRO A 103 8.50 4.78 -3.92
CA PRO A 103 9.00 6.05 -3.42
C PRO A 103 8.51 7.21 -4.29
N ASN A 104 8.36 8.38 -3.67
CA ASN A 104 8.00 9.63 -4.33
C ASN A 104 6.61 9.65 -4.98
N VAL A 105 5.73 8.73 -4.61
CA VAL A 105 4.34 8.76 -5.04
C VAL A 105 3.50 9.41 -3.95
N PRO A 106 2.74 10.47 -4.27
CA PRO A 106 1.94 11.17 -3.26
C PRO A 106 0.77 10.30 -2.77
N ASP A 107 0.44 10.48 -1.49
CA ASP A 107 -0.76 9.92 -0.90
C ASP A 107 -1.95 10.75 -1.37
N ARG A 108 -2.72 10.22 -2.31
CA ARG A 108 -3.88 10.93 -2.86
C ARG A 108 -5.12 10.05 -2.84
N PRO A 109 -5.87 10.05 -1.73
CA PRO A 109 -7.17 9.40 -1.73
C PRO A 109 -8.07 9.98 -2.84
N ALA A 110 -8.86 9.12 -3.47
CA ALA A 110 -9.68 9.54 -4.62
C ALA A 110 -10.63 10.69 -4.29
N ASN A 111 -11.14 10.73 -3.06
CA ASN A 111 -12.04 11.79 -2.60
C ASN A 111 -11.38 13.15 -2.43
N LEU A 112 -10.05 13.23 -2.51
CA LEU A 112 -9.30 14.48 -2.41
C LEU A 112 -8.83 14.99 -3.77
N GLN A 113 -9.05 14.22 -4.83
CA GLN A 113 -8.67 14.66 -6.19
C GLN A 113 -9.49 15.88 -6.60
N GLY A 114 -8.83 16.82 -7.24
CA GLY A 114 -9.47 18.05 -7.71
C GLY A 114 -9.74 19.09 -6.66
N LYS A 115 -9.39 18.84 -5.40
CA LYS A 115 -9.53 19.82 -4.33
C LYS A 115 -8.48 20.91 -4.47
N ARG A 116 -8.82 22.11 -3.99
CA ARG A 116 -7.88 23.22 -4.00
C ARG A 116 -6.67 22.93 -3.14
N LEU A 117 -5.53 23.48 -3.51
CA LEU A 117 -4.29 23.31 -2.76
C LEU A 117 -4.41 23.79 -1.32
N PHE A 118 -5.12 24.90 -1.11
CA PHE A 118 -5.40 25.40 0.23
C PHE A 118 -6.42 24.53 0.96
N GLY A 119 -6.12 24.22 2.21
CA GLY A 119 -7.02 23.43 3.03
C GLY A 119 -7.05 21.96 2.71
N ASN A 120 -6.25 21.50 1.76
CA ASN A 120 -6.10 20.07 1.51
C ASN A 120 -5.38 19.41 2.69
N PRO A 121 -5.81 18.21 3.09
CA PRO A 121 -5.06 17.43 4.07
C PRO A 121 -3.64 17.15 3.62
N ASP A 122 -2.77 16.82 4.58
CA ASP A 122 -1.37 16.51 4.28
C ASP A 122 -1.22 15.34 3.31
N GLU A 123 -2.19 14.42 3.27
CA GLU A 123 -2.21 13.28 2.35
C GLU A 123 -2.27 13.70 0.88
N CYS A 124 -2.70 14.93 0.59
CA CYS A 124 -2.72 15.46 -0.78
C CYS A 124 -1.36 15.87 -1.29
N PHE A 125 -0.35 15.94 -0.45
CA PHE A 125 0.99 16.40 -0.79
C PHE A 125 1.97 15.25 -0.77
N MET A 126 3.00 15.35 -1.62
CA MET A 126 4.11 14.40 -1.55
C MET A 126 4.80 14.48 -0.20
N GLN A 127 5.06 13.33 0.39
CA GLN A 127 5.71 13.23 1.68
C GLN A 127 7.02 12.48 1.56
N SER A 128 8.03 12.93 2.30
CA SER A 128 9.27 12.17 2.43
C SER A 128 9.04 10.90 3.27
N ARG A 129 9.84 9.90 3.02
CA ARG A 129 9.73 8.65 3.75
C ARG A 129 11.01 8.37 4.53
N PRO A 130 10.89 7.89 5.78
CA PRO A 130 9.65 7.71 6.54
C PRO A 130 8.96 9.02 6.87
N LYS A 131 7.68 8.96 7.22
CA LYS A 131 6.86 10.14 7.57
C LYS A 131 7.24 10.64 8.96
N ARG A 132 8.31 11.37 9.08
CA ARG A 132 8.79 11.86 10.37
C ARG A 132 9.27 13.31 10.27
N GLY A 133 8.48 14.20 10.82
CA GLY A 133 8.90 15.55 11.16
C GLY A 133 9.34 16.47 10.05
N LEU A 134 9.34 16.04 8.80
CA LEU A 134 9.79 16.84 7.68
C LEU A 134 8.65 17.60 6.98
N LEU A 135 7.40 17.26 7.30
CA LEU A 135 6.25 17.93 6.75
C LEU A 135 5.71 18.97 7.71
N THR A 136 5.32 20.11 7.16
CA THR A 136 4.56 21.09 7.90
C THR A 136 3.11 20.61 8.04
N PRO A 137 2.44 20.88 9.18
CA PRO A 137 0.99 20.63 9.30
C PRO A 137 0.20 21.38 8.24
N SER A 138 -0.99 20.90 7.92
CA SER A 138 -1.86 21.49 6.91
C SER A 138 -2.08 22.97 7.14
N GLU A 139 -2.30 23.39 8.38
CA GLU A 139 -2.55 24.79 8.74
C GLU A 139 -1.36 25.68 8.42
N VAL A 140 -0.14 25.24 8.75
CA VAL A 140 1.09 25.98 8.47
C VAL A 140 1.33 26.08 6.97
N ARG A 141 1.09 24.97 6.22
CA ARG A 141 1.23 24.95 4.79
C ARG A 141 0.23 25.88 4.10
N ALA A 142 -1.02 25.90 4.54
CA ALA A 142 -2.03 26.79 4.01
C ALA A 142 -1.68 28.25 4.25
N ILE A 143 -1.17 28.61 5.42
CA ILE A 143 -0.73 29.96 5.75
C ILE A 143 0.45 30.39 4.83
N ALA A 144 1.44 29.51 4.67
CA ALA A 144 2.59 29.80 3.81
C ALA A 144 2.17 30.05 2.35
N LEU A 145 1.24 29.23 1.83
CA LEU A 145 0.73 29.42 0.47
C LEU A 145 -0.10 30.71 0.35
N ALA A 146 -0.86 31.08 1.37
CA ALA A 146 -1.61 32.34 1.36
C ALA A 146 -0.70 33.55 1.28
N GLU A 147 0.41 33.56 2.03
CA GLU A 147 1.39 34.65 1.99
C GLU A 147 2.09 34.72 0.63
N GLN A 148 2.37 33.59 0.00
CA GLN A 148 3.00 33.55 -1.33
C GLN A 148 2.05 33.94 -2.47
N ALA A 149 0.76 33.78 -2.27
CA ALA A 149 -0.25 34.11 -3.28
C ALA A 149 -0.61 35.60 -3.37
N VAL A 150 -0.10 36.41 -2.46
CA VAL A 150 -0.34 37.87 -2.41
C VAL A 150 0.60 38.68 -3.36
#